data_60a74fa4678bcdd3ce208c7825f492f1
#
_entry.id   60a74fa4678bcdd3ce208c7825f492f1
#
_cell.length_a   1.000
_cell.length_b   1.000
_cell.length_c   1.000
_cell.angle_alpha   90.00
_cell.angle_beta   90.00
_cell.angle_gamma   90.00
#
_symmetry.space_group_name_H-M   'P 1'
#
loop_
_entity.id
_entity.type
_entity.pdbx_description
1 polymer ?
#
loop_
_entity_poly.entity_id
_entity_poly.type
_entity_poly.pdbx_seq_one_letter_code
_entity_poly.pdbx_strand_id
1 'polypeptide(L)'
;MKKRARDLSIPFEGICGKNNAITDVAGVEVGYTTIIKGEATADTNDDSDFARTGVTAILPRGKQKSAVFAGRHDLNGNGELTGTHWIDDSGFLHGPIMITNTHSVGIVREATSKWMVKNRF
;
A
#
# COMPACT_ATOMS: atom_id res chain seq x y z
N MET A 1 15.67 -1.79 16.60
CA MET A 1 14.36 -1.93 15.92
C MET A 1 13.54 -0.67 16.19
N LYS A 2 12.87 -0.10 15.19
CA LYS A 2 12.01 1.08 15.42
C LYS A 2 10.80 0.67 16.26
N LYS A 3 10.45 1.50 17.26
CA LYS A 3 9.29 1.26 18.11
C LYS A 3 7.99 1.37 17.31
N ARG A 4 7.07 0.44 17.53
CA ARG A 4 5.70 0.45 16.97
C ARG A 4 4.75 1.17 17.94
N ALA A 5 3.56 1.48 17.48
CA ALA A 5 2.61 2.25 18.27
C ALA A 5 2.29 1.62 19.63
N ARG A 6 2.15 0.29 19.71
CA ARG A 6 1.93 -0.40 20.98
C ARG A 6 3.15 -0.32 21.92
N ASP A 7 4.38 -0.30 21.37
CA ASP A 7 5.60 -0.13 22.17
C ASP A 7 5.71 1.29 22.79
N LEU A 8 4.92 2.22 22.26
CA LEU A 8 4.80 3.59 22.74
C LEU A 8 3.58 3.78 23.65
N SER A 9 2.96 2.70 24.11
CA SER A 9 1.76 2.71 24.97
C SER A 9 0.55 3.41 24.35
N ILE A 10 0.49 3.53 23.03
CA ILE A 10 -0.71 4.00 22.33
C ILE A 10 -1.77 2.91 22.47
N PRO A 11 -2.95 3.24 23.05
CA PRO A 11 -3.98 2.24 23.28
C PRO A 11 -4.62 1.78 21.96
N PHE A 12 -4.66 0.48 21.77
CA PHE A 12 -5.42 -0.17 20.71
C PHE A 12 -6.26 -1.28 21.32
N GLU A 13 -7.49 -1.36 20.91
CA GLU A 13 -8.36 -2.46 21.27
C GLU A 13 -7.94 -3.76 20.57
N GLY A 14 -8.35 -4.90 21.12
CA GLY A 14 -8.11 -6.22 20.56
C GLY A 14 -6.75 -6.84 20.92
N ILE A 15 -6.63 -8.11 20.58
CA ILE A 15 -5.44 -8.94 20.83
C ILE A 15 -4.67 -9.05 19.51
N CYS A 16 -3.40 -8.68 19.53
CA CYS A 16 -2.57 -8.78 18.34
C CYS A 16 -2.17 -10.24 18.04
N GLY A 17 -2.06 -10.57 16.77
CA GLY A 17 -1.46 -11.82 16.31
C GLY A 17 0.07 -11.81 16.49
N LYS A 18 0.71 -12.89 16.06
CA LYS A 18 2.15 -13.14 16.21
C LYS A 18 3.03 -12.00 15.68
N ASN A 19 2.70 -11.45 14.53
CA ASN A 19 3.46 -10.39 13.88
C ASN A 19 2.90 -8.99 14.19
N ASN A 20 1.72 -8.92 14.82
CA ASN A 20 0.96 -7.69 14.98
C ASN A 20 0.87 -6.91 13.65
N ALA A 21 0.48 -7.59 12.58
CA ALA A 21 0.46 -7.09 11.20
C ALA A 21 -0.59 -7.80 10.37
N ILE A 22 -0.97 -7.24 9.22
CA ILE A 22 -1.94 -7.87 8.30
C ILE A 22 -1.45 -9.24 7.78
N THR A 23 -0.15 -9.48 7.80
CA THR A 23 0.47 -10.77 7.46
C THR A 23 0.23 -11.87 8.50
N ASP A 24 -0.46 -11.59 9.60
CA ASP A 24 -1.00 -12.62 10.49
C ASP A 24 -2.18 -13.37 9.85
N VAL A 25 -2.82 -12.77 8.84
CA VAL A 25 -3.81 -13.45 8.00
C VAL A 25 -3.08 -14.36 7.02
N ALA A 26 -3.38 -15.65 7.09
CA ALA A 26 -2.72 -16.66 6.24
C ALA A 26 -2.91 -16.35 4.74
N GLY A 27 -1.82 -16.34 3.99
CA GLY A 27 -1.81 -16.08 2.56
C GLY A 27 -1.68 -14.61 2.17
N VAL A 28 -1.79 -13.66 3.11
CA VAL A 28 -1.51 -12.25 2.82
C VAL A 28 -0.01 -12.03 2.74
N GLU A 29 0.45 -11.48 1.61
CA GLU A 29 1.85 -11.09 1.41
C GLU A 29 1.95 -9.58 1.27
N VAL A 30 3.00 -8.99 1.83
CA VAL A 30 3.30 -7.55 1.75
C VAL A 30 4.73 -7.35 1.33
N GLY A 31 4.93 -6.52 0.31
CA GLY A 31 6.24 -6.03 -0.10
C GLY A 31 6.24 -4.51 -0.12
N TYR A 32 7.39 -3.89 0.15
CA TYR A 32 7.51 -2.44 0.03
C TYR A 32 8.93 -2.03 -0.35
N THR A 33 9.01 -0.88 -1.00
CA THR A 33 10.27 -0.19 -1.28
C THR A 33 10.16 1.22 -0.74
N THR A 34 11.14 1.63 0.05
CA THR A 34 11.24 2.98 0.60
C THR A 34 12.41 3.71 -0.01
N ILE A 35 12.19 4.93 -0.46
CA ILE A 35 13.23 5.82 -0.99
C ILE A 35 13.46 6.92 0.04
N ILE A 36 14.70 6.97 0.54
CA ILE A 36 15.18 8.02 1.45
C ILE A 36 16.39 8.63 0.76
N LYS A 37 16.25 9.89 0.33
CA LYS A 37 17.30 10.63 -0.38
C LYS A 37 17.41 12.05 0.19
N GLY A 38 18.62 12.57 0.30
CA GLY A 38 18.89 13.91 0.79
C GLY A 38 18.52 14.16 2.25
N GLU A 39 18.82 15.34 2.74
CA GLU A 39 18.41 15.84 4.05
C GLU A 39 17.52 17.07 3.88
N ALA A 40 16.49 17.20 4.70
CA ALA A 40 15.66 18.38 4.74
C ALA A 40 16.47 19.49 5.41
N THR A 41 16.96 20.45 4.64
CA THR A 41 17.60 21.67 5.16
C THR A 41 16.60 22.81 5.07
N ALA A 42 16.51 23.64 6.12
CA ALA A 42 15.57 24.77 6.20
C ALA A 42 15.83 25.88 5.15
N ASP A 43 16.96 25.84 4.47
CA ASP A 43 17.46 26.91 3.61
C ASP A 43 17.55 26.58 2.11
N THR A 44 17.06 25.44 1.66
CA THR A 44 17.16 25.09 0.24
C THR A 44 15.86 25.34 -0.49
N ASN A 45 15.87 26.33 -1.39
CA ASN A 45 14.87 26.48 -2.45
C ASN A 45 15.00 25.40 -3.53
N ASP A 46 15.89 24.42 -3.37
CA ASP A 46 16.12 23.31 -4.27
C ASP A 46 15.83 21.97 -3.55
N ASP A 47 14.56 21.61 -3.49
CA ASP A 47 14.08 20.32 -2.98
C ASP A 47 14.34 19.15 -3.94
N SER A 48 15.08 19.36 -5.04
CA SER A 48 15.24 18.36 -6.11
C SER A 48 15.90 17.07 -5.63
N ASP A 49 16.67 17.13 -4.56
CA ASP A 49 17.39 15.97 -4.02
C ASP A 49 16.76 15.34 -2.75
N PHE A 50 15.68 15.92 -2.22
CA PHE A 50 15.02 15.40 -1.05
C PHE A 50 13.88 14.45 -1.42
N ALA A 51 13.92 13.23 -0.91
CA ALA A 51 12.81 12.27 -1.06
C ALA A 51 12.60 11.44 0.20
N ARG A 52 11.34 11.32 0.60
CA ARG A 52 10.82 10.42 1.65
C ARG A 52 9.55 9.80 1.11
N THR A 53 9.69 8.79 0.28
CA THR A 53 8.59 8.20 -0.46
C THR A 53 8.77 6.69 -0.61
N GLY A 54 7.82 6.04 -1.21
CA GLY A 54 7.88 4.61 -1.48
C GLY A 54 6.60 4.05 -2.05
N VAL A 55 6.63 2.76 -2.25
CA VAL A 55 5.48 1.96 -2.71
C VAL A 55 5.33 0.76 -1.81
N THR A 56 4.10 0.49 -1.40
CA THR A 56 3.72 -0.75 -0.72
C THR A 56 2.80 -1.56 -1.62
N ALA A 57 3.10 -2.83 -1.78
CA ALA A 57 2.26 -3.80 -2.48
C ALA A 57 1.69 -4.81 -1.49
N ILE A 58 0.39 -5.05 -1.56
CA ILE A 58 -0.30 -6.05 -0.75
C ILE A 58 -0.94 -7.06 -1.71
N LEU A 59 -0.61 -8.32 -1.54
CA LEU A 59 -1.25 -9.44 -2.23
C LEU A 59 -2.19 -10.15 -1.25
N PRO A 60 -3.51 -9.93 -1.33
CA PRO A 60 -4.46 -10.46 -0.34
C PRO A 60 -4.50 -11.99 -0.26
N ARG A 61 -4.09 -12.67 -1.32
CA ARG A 61 -3.97 -14.14 -1.41
C ARG A 61 -2.61 -14.59 -1.95
N GLY A 62 -1.57 -13.84 -1.64
CA GLY A 62 -0.24 -14.09 -2.19
C GLY A 62 -0.28 -14.09 -3.73
N LYS A 63 0.34 -15.06 -4.36
CA LYS A 63 0.38 -15.19 -5.82
C LYS A 63 -0.78 -16.01 -6.42
N GLN A 64 -1.83 -16.24 -5.66
CA GLN A 64 -3.03 -16.91 -6.17
C GLN A 64 -3.84 -15.91 -7.03
N LYS A 65 -4.36 -16.38 -8.15
CA LYS A 65 -5.07 -15.55 -9.15
C LYS A 65 -6.57 -15.38 -8.86
N SER A 66 -7.05 -15.92 -7.74
CA SER A 66 -8.46 -15.82 -7.36
C SER A 66 -8.77 -14.45 -6.77
N ALA A 67 -9.92 -13.93 -7.11
CA ALA A 67 -10.46 -12.71 -6.52
C ALA A 67 -10.71 -12.87 -5.00
N VAL A 68 -10.74 -11.75 -4.31
CA VAL A 68 -11.19 -11.65 -2.91
C VAL A 68 -12.37 -10.70 -2.83
N PHE A 69 -13.23 -10.86 -1.84
CA PHE A 69 -14.24 -9.87 -1.51
C PHE A 69 -13.55 -8.55 -1.14
N ALA A 70 -14.08 -7.47 -1.65
CA ALA A 70 -13.54 -6.13 -1.40
C ALA A 70 -14.67 -5.10 -1.28
N GLY A 71 -14.41 -4.09 -0.48
CA GLY A 71 -15.20 -2.89 -0.36
C GLY A 71 -14.31 -1.70 -0.12
N ARG A 72 -14.80 -0.50 -0.39
CA ARG A 72 -14.10 0.74 -0.13
C ARG A 72 -14.99 1.77 0.55
N HIS A 73 -14.36 2.70 1.18
CA HIS A 73 -15.00 3.89 1.71
C HIS A 73 -14.06 5.08 1.57
N ASP A 74 -14.57 6.21 1.08
CA ASP A 74 -13.81 7.46 1.01
C ASP A 74 -14.04 8.25 2.31
N LEU A 75 -12.98 8.41 3.11
CA LEU A 75 -13.02 9.29 4.27
C LEU A 75 -13.22 10.75 3.88
N ASN A 76 -12.57 11.16 2.78
CA ASN A 76 -12.66 12.47 2.15
C ASN A 76 -12.14 12.40 0.71
N GLY A 77 -12.17 13.51 -0.01
CA GLY A 77 -11.72 13.58 -1.40
C GLY A 77 -10.24 13.92 -1.59
N ASN A 78 -9.44 13.96 -0.51
CA ASN A 78 -8.02 14.30 -0.60
C ASN A 78 -7.16 13.06 -0.88
N GLY A 79 -7.10 12.68 -2.15
CA GLY A 79 -6.33 11.52 -2.58
C GLY A 79 -6.71 11.07 -3.97
N GLU A 80 -6.16 9.96 -4.39
CA GLU A 80 -6.46 9.32 -5.66
C GLU A 80 -6.49 7.80 -5.48
N LEU A 81 -7.52 7.16 -6.03
CA LEU A 81 -7.68 5.71 -5.99
C LEU A 81 -8.22 5.21 -7.32
N THR A 82 -7.50 4.30 -7.97
CA THR A 82 -7.93 3.67 -9.23
C THR A 82 -8.54 2.29 -8.99
N GLY A 83 -9.40 1.82 -9.92
CA GLY A 83 -10.02 0.50 -9.84
C GLY A 83 -11.27 0.42 -8.96
N THR A 84 -11.70 1.51 -8.37
CA THR A 84 -12.84 1.58 -7.45
C THR A 84 -14.17 1.22 -8.08
N HIS A 85 -14.41 1.64 -9.32
CA HIS A 85 -15.66 1.36 -10.04
C HIS A 85 -15.95 -0.15 -10.12
N TRP A 86 -14.91 -0.96 -10.37
CA TRP A 86 -15.06 -2.41 -10.40
C TRP A 86 -15.35 -3.00 -9.02
N ILE A 87 -14.71 -2.49 -7.98
CA ILE A 87 -14.98 -2.92 -6.60
C ILE A 87 -16.42 -2.59 -6.21
N ASP A 88 -16.88 -1.37 -6.54
CA ASP A 88 -18.26 -0.93 -6.24
C ASP A 88 -19.31 -1.76 -7.00
N ASP A 89 -19.04 -2.11 -8.25
CA ASP A 89 -19.95 -2.88 -9.10
C ASP A 89 -19.97 -4.37 -8.75
N SER A 90 -18.78 -4.98 -8.58
CA SER A 90 -18.66 -6.44 -8.43
C SER A 90 -18.55 -6.93 -6.98
N GLY A 91 -18.08 -6.10 -6.06
CA GLY A 91 -17.71 -6.51 -4.71
C GLY A 91 -16.40 -7.32 -4.66
N PHE A 92 -15.62 -7.34 -5.73
CA PHE A 92 -14.39 -8.13 -5.82
C PHE A 92 -13.17 -7.30 -6.19
N LEU A 93 -12.03 -7.71 -5.62
CA LEU A 93 -10.70 -7.25 -6.02
C LEU A 93 -9.95 -8.37 -6.73
N HIS A 94 -9.37 -8.04 -7.88
CA HIS A 94 -8.46 -8.88 -8.63
C HIS A 94 -7.06 -8.24 -8.61
N GLY A 95 -6.06 -8.98 -8.12
CA GLY A 95 -4.68 -8.52 -8.13
C GLY A 95 -4.23 -7.79 -6.86
N PRO A 96 -3.10 -7.08 -6.92
CA PRO A 96 -2.51 -6.41 -5.77
C PRO A 96 -3.20 -5.10 -5.43
N ILE A 97 -3.13 -4.73 -4.13
CA ILE A 97 -3.40 -3.37 -3.66
C ILE A 97 -2.06 -2.65 -3.59
N MET A 98 -1.98 -1.50 -4.25
CA MET A 98 -0.77 -0.68 -4.26
C MET A 98 -1.02 0.63 -3.53
N ILE A 99 -0.10 1.01 -2.65
CA ILE A 99 -0.15 2.26 -1.89
C ILE A 99 1.11 3.06 -2.18
N THR A 100 0.94 4.30 -2.60
CA THR A 100 2.01 5.24 -2.90
C THR A 100 1.56 6.68 -2.66
N ASN A 101 2.43 7.66 -2.95
CA ASN A 101 2.01 9.06 -2.94
C ASN A 101 1.10 9.38 -4.14
N THR A 102 0.27 10.41 -3.99
CA THR A 102 -0.75 10.80 -4.98
C THR A 102 -0.18 11.04 -6.38
N HIS A 103 0.99 11.67 -6.50
CA HIS A 103 1.59 11.98 -7.80
C HIS A 103 2.17 10.75 -8.51
N SER A 104 2.38 9.65 -7.79
CA SER A 104 2.94 8.41 -8.35
C SER A 104 1.88 7.36 -8.69
N VAL A 105 0.60 7.62 -8.46
CA VAL A 105 -0.49 6.65 -8.70
C VAL A 105 -0.49 6.15 -10.14
N GLY A 106 -0.36 7.04 -11.13
CA GLY A 106 -0.37 6.67 -12.54
C GLY A 106 0.75 5.69 -12.93
N ILE A 107 1.98 5.98 -12.53
CA ILE A 107 3.14 5.13 -12.85
C ILE A 107 3.08 3.79 -12.09
N VAL A 108 2.63 3.80 -10.85
CA VAL A 108 2.46 2.57 -10.05
C VAL A 108 1.36 1.69 -10.66
N ARG A 109 0.23 2.28 -11.10
CA ARG A 109 -0.84 1.55 -11.81
C ARG A 109 -0.31 0.88 -13.07
N GLU A 110 0.45 1.60 -13.89
CA GLU A 110 1.02 1.03 -15.12
C GLU A 110 2.00 -0.10 -14.82
N ALA A 111 2.90 0.09 -13.86
CA ALA A 111 3.85 -0.93 -13.43
C ALA A 111 3.13 -2.18 -12.91
N THR A 112 2.05 -2.00 -12.14
CA THR A 112 1.21 -3.08 -11.64
C THR A 112 0.57 -3.87 -12.77
N SER A 113 -0.01 -3.18 -13.76
CA SER A 113 -0.62 -3.83 -14.93
C SER A 113 0.40 -4.67 -15.72
N LYS A 114 1.59 -4.12 -15.95
CA LYS A 114 2.70 -4.86 -16.59
C LYS A 114 3.12 -6.08 -15.78
N TRP A 115 3.20 -5.94 -14.46
CA TRP A 115 3.53 -7.05 -13.56
C TRP A 115 2.46 -8.15 -13.60
N MET A 116 1.19 -7.78 -13.58
CA MET A 116 0.07 -8.73 -13.66
C MET A 116 0.10 -9.51 -14.98
N VAL A 117 0.29 -8.84 -16.10
CA VAL A 117 0.40 -9.48 -17.42
C VAL A 117 1.59 -10.45 -17.45
N LYS A 118 2.78 -10.00 -17.01
CA LYS A 118 3.99 -10.83 -16.97
C LYS A 118 3.83 -12.09 -16.12
N ASN A 119 3.12 -12.00 -15.00
CA ASN A 119 2.91 -13.10 -14.07
C ASN A 119 1.61 -13.87 -14.35
N ARG A 120 0.89 -13.52 -15.41
CA ARG A 120 -0.40 -14.12 -15.78
C ARG A 120 -1.42 -14.07 -14.63
N PHE A 121 -1.42 -12.94 -13.96
CA PHE A 121 -2.30 -12.70 -12.81
C PHE A 121 -3.70 -12.37 -13.29
#